data_4e4a611903803618b878a3f19337a2e7
#
_entry.id   4e4a611903803618b878a3f19337a2e7
#
_cell.length_a   1.000
_cell.length_b   1.000
_cell.length_c   1.000
_cell.angle_alpha   90.00
_cell.angle_beta   90.00
_cell.angle_gamma   90.00
#
_symmetry.space_group_name_H-M   'P 1'
#
loop_
_entity.id
_entity.type
_entity.pdbx_description
1 polymer ?
#
loop_
_entity_poly.entity_id
_entity_poly.type
_entity_poly.pdbx_seq_one_letter_code
_entity_poly.pdbx_strand_id
1 'polypeptide(L)'
;DSTTNSNIPFIFVFQSKDDKELRYILKRDNFDRPVCIDRDSRLDKLNKFPQDITFQTFLLDQDNKVKVIGNPVHNLAVRDLYLKQIAGVQHKEILAKTTLEPEKSEYDLGTVKEGTTKKQTIAVRNTGITVFKLTGFTTSCDCTEATCNWKELQPGESGTITVSYEAEQPGDFYRTVDIYGNIPNNSLMLSFIGTVK
;
A
#
# COMPACT_ATOMS: atom_id res chain seq x y z
N ASP A 1 -14.04 -1.95 -6.85
CA ASP A 1 -15.36 -1.44 -7.08
C ASP A 1 -16.22 -1.10 -5.88
N SER A 2 -15.77 -1.43 -4.67
CA SER A 2 -16.50 -1.09 -3.44
C SER A 2 -16.43 0.38 -3.06
N THR A 3 -15.57 1.16 -3.70
CA THR A 3 -15.34 2.59 -3.39
C THR A 3 -15.98 3.55 -4.39
N THR A 4 -16.42 3.06 -5.54
CA THR A 4 -17.15 3.86 -6.54
C THR A 4 -18.34 3.06 -7.05
N ASN A 5 -19.47 3.72 -7.30
CA ASN A 5 -20.63 3.09 -7.94
C ASN A 5 -20.44 2.87 -9.45
N SER A 6 -19.21 2.93 -9.95
CA SER A 6 -18.88 2.80 -11.37
C SER A 6 -18.58 1.34 -11.71
N ASN A 7 -19.24 0.84 -12.74
CA ASN A 7 -18.94 -0.47 -13.30
C ASN A 7 -17.80 -0.34 -14.33
N ILE A 8 -16.56 -0.48 -13.87
CA ILE A 8 -15.37 -0.37 -14.74
C ILE A 8 -14.96 -1.77 -15.15
N PRO A 9 -14.90 -2.05 -16.45
CA PRO A 9 -14.45 -3.33 -16.94
C PRO A 9 -12.93 -3.47 -16.71
N PHE A 10 -12.50 -4.65 -16.26
CA PHE A 10 -11.11 -5.03 -16.17
C PHE A 10 -10.76 -5.97 -17.30
N ILE A 11 -9.66 -5.69 -17.99
CA ILE A 11 -9.08 -6.55 -19.02
C ILE A 11 -7.74 -7.04 -18.48
N PHE A 12 -7.62 -8.36 -18.33
CA PHE A 12 -6.39 -9.02 -17.93
C PHE A 12 -5.72 -9.63 -19.14
N VAL A 13 -4.47 -9.27 -19.41
CA VAL A 13 -3.69 -9.79 -20.52
C VAL A 13 -2.46 -10.51 -19.97
N PHE A 14 -2.34 -11.77 -20.30
CA PHE A 14 -1.19 -12.59 -19.90
C PHE A 14 -0.36 -12.95 -21.13
N GLN A 15 0.93 -12.69 -21.03
CA GLN A 15 1.90 -13.19 -22.00
C GLN A 15 2.29 -14.62 -21.61
N SER A 16 1.86 -15.60 -22.36
CA SER A 16 2.21 -17.01 -22.12
C SER A 16 2.37 -17.77 -23.42
N LYS A 17 3.38 -18.62 -23.47
CA LYS A 17 3.59 -19.59 -24.54
C LYS A 17 2.89 -20.93 -24.27
N ASP A 18 2.60 -21.21 -23.00
CA ASP A 18 1.92 -22.43 -22.56
C ASP A 18 0.56 -22.09 -21.91
N ASP A 19 -0.50 -22.28 -22.70
CA ASP A 19 -1.86 -22.05 -22.23
C ASP A 19 -2.29 -23.03 -21.13
N LYS A 20 -1.70 -24.23 -21.06
CA LYS A 20 -2.08 -25.25 -20.07
C LYS A 20 -1.53 -24.88 -18.71
N GLU A 21 -0.26 -24.45 -18.66
CA GLU A 21 0.36 -23.97 -17.44
C GLU A 21 -0.36 -22.74 -16.89
N LEU A 22 -0.63 -21.75 -17.75
CA LEU A 22 -1.36 -20.56 -17.35
C LEU A 22 -2.75 -20.89 -16.77
N ARG A 23 -3.52 -21.75 -17.46
CA ARG A 23 -4.84 -22.19 -16.98
C ARG A 23 -4.77 -22.93 -15.65
N TYR A 24 -3.72 -23.74 -15.46
CA TYR A 24 -3.50 -24.42 -14.18
C TYR A 24 -3.25 -23.42 -13.06
N ILE A 25 -2.38 -22.42 -13.27
CA ILE A 25 -2.07 -21.38 -12.28
C ILE A 25 -3.33 -20.57 -11.93
N LEU A 26 -4.06 -20.09 -12.95
CA LEU A 26 -5.28 -19.31 -12.73
C LEU A 26 -6.33 -20.09 -11.93
N LYS A 27 -6.47 -21.39 -12.22
CA LYS A 27 -7.38 -22.27 -11.49
C LYS A 27 -6.92 -22.52 -10.04
N ARG A 28 -5.62 -22.77 -9.84
CA ARG A 28 -5.02 -22.96 -8.52
C ARG A 28 -5.26 -21.73 -7.62
N ASP A 29 -5.10 -20.54 -8.19
CA ASP A 29 -5.21 -19.27 -7.46
C ASP A 29 -6.65 -18.73 -7.43
N ASN A 30 -7.65 -19.56 -7.84
CA ASN A 30 -9.07 -19.21 -7.89
C ASN A 30 -9.37 -17.91 -8.66
N PHE A 31 -8.58 -17.64 -9.72
CA PHE A 31 -8.80 -16.48 -10.57
C PHE A 31 -9.92 -16.76 -11.57
N ASP A 32 -11.09 -16.16 -11.34
CA ASP A 32 -12.35 -16.39 -12.08
C ASP A 32 -12.67 -15.33 -13.16
N ARG A 33 -11.76 -14.36 -13.36
CA ARG A 33 -11.97 -13.27 -14.31
C ARG A 33 -11.60 -13.69 -15.74
N PRO A 34 -12.29 -13.13 -16.76
CA PRO A 34 -11.88 -13.32 -18.15
C PRO A 34 -10.47 -12.82 -18.40
N VAL A 35 -9.67 -13.60 -19.13
CA VAL A 35 -8.30 -13.25 -19.48
C VAL A 35 -8.08 -13.30 -21.00
N CYS A 36 -7.23 -12.41 -21.49
CA CYS A 36 -6.69 -12.46 -22.84
C CYS A 36 -5.29 -13.08 -22.79
N ILE A 37 -4.96 -13.97 -23.71
CA ILE A 37 -3.63 -14.58 -23.81
C ILE A 37 -2.92 -14.03 -25.04
N ASP A 38 -1.84 -13.30 -24.81
CA ASP A 38 -0.96 -12.76 -25.86
C ASP A 38 0.21 -13.71 -26.12
N ARG A 39 0.01 -14.72 -26.98
CA ARG A 39 1.00 -15.78 -27.28
C ARG A 39 2.24 -15.27 -27.99
N ASP A 40 2.05 -14.26 -28.83
CA ASP A 40 3.08 -13.75 -29.73
C ASP A 40 3.72 -12.46 -29.23
N SER A 41 3.39 -12.05 -28.00
CA SER A 41 3.80 -10.76 -27.43
C SER A 41 3.45 -9.58 -28.35
N ARG A 42 2.30 -9.68 -29.04
CA ARG A 42 1.88 -8.65 -29.99
C ARG A 42 1.56 -7.33 -29.30
N LEU A 43 0.94 -7.42 -28.14
CA LEU A 43 0.56 -6.25 -27.35
C LEU A 43 1.81 -5.48 -26.88
N ASP A 44 2.82 -6.21 -26.39
CA ASP A 44 4.10 -5.63 -25.97
C ASP A 44 4.87 -5.02 -27.15
N LYS A 45 4.94 -5.74 -28.28
CA LYS A 45 5.61 -5.25 -29.51
C LYS A 45 4.99 -3.95 -30.03
N LEU A 46 3.67 -3.81 -29.92
CA LEU A 46 2.94 -2.61 -30.37
C LEU A 46 3.09 -1.43 -29.40
N ASN A 47 3.07 -1.68 -28.09
CA ASN A 47 3.01 -0.64 -27.08
C ASN A 47 4.33 -0.41 -26.35
N LYS A 48 5.31 -1.31 -26.47
CA LYS A 48 6.62 -1.22 -25.80
C LYS A 48 6.46 -0.97 -24.30
N PHE A 49 5.74 -1.85 -23.62
CA PHE A 49 5.46 -1.70 -22.20
C PHE A 49 6.74 -1.65 -21.36
N PRO A 50 6.72 -0.92 -20.22
CA PRO A 50 7.82 -0.94 -19.28
C PRO A 50 8.13 -2.37 -18.82
N GLN A 51 9.41 -2.68 -18.63
CA GLN A 51 9.83 -3.99 -18.11
C GLN A 51 9.45 -4.18 -16.64
N ASP A 52 9.37 -3.07 -15.89
CA ASP A 52 8.93 -3.10 -14.49
C ASP A 52 7.42 -3.34 -14.42
N ILE A 53 7.04 -4.47 -13.80
CA ILE A 53 5.65 -4.91 -13.65
C ILE A 53 4.77 -3.89 -12.89
N THR A 54 5.37 -3.05 -12.06
CA THR A 54 4.64 -2.01 -11.32
C THR A 54 4.00 -0.99 -12.24
N PHE A 55 4.51 -0.84 -13.46
CA PHE A 55 3.99 0.06 -14.50
C PHE A 55 3.20 -0.64 -15.60
N GLN A 56 2.88 -1.92 -15.44
CA GLN A 56 2.11 -2.69 -16.44
C GLN A 56 0.59 -2.71 -16.17
N THR A 57 0.10 -1.79 -15.36
CA THR A 57 -1.33 -1.58 -15.11
C THR A 57 -1.71 -0.19 -15.59
N PHE A 58 -2.77 -0.08 -16.40
CA PHE A 58 -3.16 1.16 -17.05
C PHE A 58 -4.65 1.43 -16.84
N LEU A 59 -5.00 2.67 -16.51
CA LEU A 59 -6.36 3.17 -16.65
C LEU A 59 -6.50 3.82 -18.02
N LEU A 60 -7.49 3.40 -18.79
CA LEU A 60 -7.79 3.94 -20.11
C LEU A 60 -9.08 4.78 -20.05
N ASP A 61 -9.18 5.78 -20.90
CA ASP A 61 -10.43 6.47 -21.16
C ASP A 61 -11.29 5.73 -22.22
N GLN A 62 -12.42 6.34 -22.60
CA GLN A 62 -13.34 5.78 -23.59
C GLN A 62 -12.74 5.67 -24.99
N ASP A 63 -11.69 6.45 -25.28
CA ASP A 63 -10.96 6.42 -26.55
C ASP A 63 -9.73 5.48 -26.48
N ASN A 64 -9.63 4.65 -25.44
CA ASN A 64 -8.49 3.76 -25.15
C ASN A 64 -7.15 4.48 -24.95
N LYS A 65 -7.18 5.76 -24.55
CA LYS A 65 -5.97 6.50 -24.20
C LYS A 65 -5.62 6.32 -22.73
N VAL A 66 -4.33 6.15 -22.46
CA VAL A 66 -3.83 5.98 -21.08
C VAL A 66 -4.01 7.26 -20.28
N LYS A 67 -4.71 7.16 -19.15
CA LYS A 67 -4.94 8.24 -18.19
C LYS A 67 -4.07 8.13 -16.95
N VAL A 68 -3.85 6.91 -16.48
CA VAL A 68 -2.99 6.63 -15.31
C VAL A 68 -2.19 5.36 -15.58
N ILE A 69 -0.94 5.36 -15.18
CA ILE A 69 -0.02 4.22 -15.23
C ILE A 69 0.36 3.82 -13.81
N GLY A 70 0.40 2.53 -13.54
CA GLY A 70 0.85 1.95 -12.28
C GLY A 70 -0.21 1.10 -11.60
N ASN A 71 0.25 0.24 -10.68
CA ASN A 71 -0.62 -0.68 -9.97
C ASN A 71 -1.29 -0.01 -8.76
N PRO A 72 -2.63 0.16 -8.77
CA PRO A 72 -3.36 0.82 -7.68
C PRO A 72 -3.50 -0.05 -6.42
N VAL A 73 -3.16 -1.35 -6.48
CA VAL A 73 -3.25 -2.26 -5.33
C VAL A 73 -2.12 -2.03 -4.35
N HIS A 74 -0.91 -1.81 -4.87
CA HIS A 74 0.31 -1.69 -4.06
C HIS A 74 0.81 -0.26 -3.91
N ASN A 75 0.12 0.74 -4.53
CA ASN A 75 0.51 2.13 -4.46
C ASN A 75 -0.72 3.03 -4.23
N LEU A 76 -0.83 3.56 -3.02
CA LEU A 76 -1.96 4.40 -2.61
C LEU A 76 -2.08 5.67 -3.44
N ALA A 77 -0.96 6.29 -3.83
CA ALA A 77 -0.97 7.49 -4.67
C ALA A 77 -1.52 7.19 -6.07
N VAL A 78 -1.13 6.05 -6.64
CA VAL A 78 -1.68 5.56 -7.92
C VAL A 78 -3.17 5.25 -7.76
N ARG A 79 -3.58 4.58 -6.68
CA ARG A 79 -4.99 4.30 -6.39
C ARG A 79 -5.82 5.58 -6.34
N ASP A 80 -5.33 6.60 -5.68
CA ASP A 80 -6.02 7.88 -5.57
C ASP A 80 -6.16 8.59 -6.93
N LEU A 81 -5.15 8.46 -7.81
CA LEU A 81 -5.23 8.93 -9.19
C LEU A 81 -6.31 8.17 -9.99
N TYR A 82 -6.38 6.84 -9.84
CA TYR A 82 -7.45 6.04 -10.44
C TYR A 82 -8.83 6.50 -9.97
N LEU A 83 -9.03 6.60 -8.66
CA LEU A 83 -10.31 7.03 -8.08
C LEU A 83 -10.71 8.42 -8.57
N LYS A 84 -9.76 9.35 -8.65
CA LYS A 84 -9.97 10.69 -9.23
C LYS A 84 -10.48 10.65 -10.66
N GLN A 85 -9.86 9.84 -11.51
CA GLN A 85 -10.22 9.74 -12.92
C GLN A 85 -11.57 9.04 -13.12
N ILE A 86 -11.82 7.98 -12.33
CA ILE A 86 -13.04 7.15 -12.43
C ILE A 86 -14.26 7.90 -11.92
N ALA A 87 -14.15 8.59 -10.80
CA ALA A 87 -15.29 9.27 -10.18
C ALA A 87 -15.68 10.56 -10.92
N GLY A 88 -14.88 11.04 -11.87
CA GLY A 88 -15.07 12.35 -12.50
C GLY A 88 -15.01 13.51 -11.49
N VAL A 89 -14.68 13.17 -10.25
CA VAL A 89 -14.59 14.11 -9.14
C VAL A 89 -13.26 14.83 -9.29
N GLN A 90 -13.33 16.06 -9.69
CA GLN A 90 -12.34 17.01 -9.22
C GLN A 90 -12.48 17.06 -7.69
N HIS A 91 -11.89 16.07 -7.00
CA HIS A 91 -11.70 16.19 -5.58
C HIS A 91 -10.80 17.40 -5.36
N LYS A 92 -11.42 18.51 -5.07
CA LYS A 92 -10.79 19.71 -4.53
C LYS A 92 -10.51 19.51 -3.03
N GLU A 93 -10.24 18.28 -2.64
CA GLU A 93 -9.54 17.90 -1.44
C GLU A 93 -8.15 17.36 -1.86
N ILE A 94 -7.33 18.27 -2.34
CA ILE A 94 -5.94 18.21 -1.93
C ILE A 94 -6.05 18.39 -0.42
N LEU A 95 -6.10 17.26 0.33
CA LEU A 95 -5.97 17.33 1.77
C LEU A 95 -4.72 18.16 2.02
N ALA A 96 -4.92 19.37 2.53
CA ALA A 96 -3.81 20.26 2.76
C ALA A 96 -2.80 19.47 3.60
N LYS A 97 -1.57 19.32 3.10
CA LYS A 97 -0.55 18.52 3.79
C LYS A 97 -0.31 19.10 5.17
N THR A 98 -0.16 18.24 6.12
CA THR A 98 0.22 18.58 7.49
C THR A 98 1.53 17.92 7.86
N THR A 99 2.01 18.09 9.07
CA THR A 99 3.22 17.44 9.57
C THR A 99 2.86 16.52 10.73
N LEU A 100 3.23 15.26 10.65
CA LEU A 100 3.11 14.30 11.73
C LEU A 100 4.50 13.98 12.27
N GLU A 101 4.70 14.21 13.57
CA GLU A 101 5.98 13.95 14.24
C GLU A 101 5.81 12.84 15.29
N PRO A 102 6.60 11.77 15.23
CA PRO A 102 6.68 10.77 16.29
C PRO A 102 7.60 11.26 17.40
N GLU A 103 7.44 10.72 18.60
CA GLU A 103 8.37 10.98 19.71
C GLU A 103 9.80 10.53 19.34
N LYS A 104 9.92 9.40 18.65
CA LYS A 104 11.16 8.86 18.08
C LYS A 104 10.87 8.19 16.75
N SER A 105 11.86 8.13 15.87
CA SER A 105 11.77 7.38 14.60
C SER A 105 12.25 5.93 14.71
N GLU A 106 13.04 5.63 15.74
CA GLU A 106 13.59 4.29 16.00
C GLU A 106 13.34 3.87 17.45
N TYR A 107 12.94 2.62 17.63
CA TYR A 107 12.60 2.00 18.91
C TYR A 107 13.40 0.71 19.10
N ASP A 108 14.18 0.66 20.17
CA ASP A 108 14.84 -0.58 20.60
C ASP A 108 13.89 -1.36 21.51
N LEU A 109 13.46 -2.53 21.04
CA LEU A 109 12.58 -3.44 21.78
C LEU A 109 13.36 -4.32 22.76
N GLY A 110 14.72 -4.24 22.73
CA GLY A 110 15.62 -5.01 23.56
C GLY A 110 15.60 -6.50 23.22
N THR A 111 15.78 -7.32 24.25
CA THR A 111 15.68 -8.78 24.12
C THR A 111 14.22 -9.23 24.24
N VAL A 112 13.72 -9.94 23.24
CA VAL A 112 12.37 -10.51 23.19
C VAL A 112 12.50 -12.04 23.20
N LYS A 113 11.64 -12.70 24.00
CA LYS A 113 11.64 -14.16 24.05
C LYS A 113 10.93 -14.74 22.82
N GLU A 114 11.53 -15.75 22.19
CA GLU A 114 10.90 -16.49 21.07
C GLU A 114 9.48 -16.96 21.40
N GLY A 115 8.58 -16.87 20.44
CA GLY A 115 7.18 -17.23 20.56
C GLY A 115 6.33 -16.27 21.41
N THR A 116 6.87 -15.08 21.75
CA THR A 116 6.12 -14.06 22.49
C THR A 116 5.87 -12.82 21.66
N THR A 117 4.82 -12.08 22.01
CA THR A 117 4.49 -10.79 21.37
C THR A 117 5.00 -9.63 22.25
N LYS A 118 5.82 -8.76 21.68
CA LYS A 118 6.22 -7.50 22.28
C LYS A 118 5.36 -6.36 21.73
N LYS A 119 4.81 -5.53 22.63
CA LYS A 119 4.05 -4.33 22.25
C LYS A 119 4.82 -3.08 22.59
N GLN A 120 4.83 -2.13 21.66
CA GLN A 120 5.40 -0.79 21.82
C GLN A 120 4.32 0.25 21.53
N THR A 121 4.13 1.15 22.49
CA THR A 121 3.24 2.29 22.32
C THR A 121 4.05 3.51 21.88
N ILE A 122 3.57 4.22 20.88
CA ILE A 122 4.26 5.32 20.22
C ILE A 122 3.34 6.54 20.23
N ALA A 123 3.82 7.65 20.78
CA ALA A 123 3.13 8.93 20.66
C ALA A 123 3.51 9.60 19.33
N VAL A 124 2.49 10.08 18.63
CA VAL A 124 2.64 10.90 17.42
C VAL A 124 1.87 12.19 17.61
N ARG A 125 2.36 13.30 17.07
CA ARG A 125 1.73 14.61 17.17
C ARG A 125 1.57 15.25 15.81
N ASN A 126 0.40 15.81 15.54
CA ASN A 126 0.21 16.68 14.39
C ASN A 126 0.79 18.07 14.72
N THR A 127 1.99 18.34 14.22
CA THR A 127 2.68 19.64 14.41
C THR A 127 2.39 20.64 13.29
N GLY A 128 1.63 20.23 12.27
CA GLY A 128 1.21 21.09 11.19
C GLY A 128 -0.03 21.93 11.52
N ILE A 129 -0.52 22.65 10.53
CA ILE A 129 -1.62 23.63 10.66
C ILE A 129 -2.95 23.11 10.12
N THR A 130 -2.99 21.91 9.56
CA THR A 130 -4.20 21.28 9.04
C THR A 130 -4.44 19.92 9.71
N VAL A 131 -5.66 19.40 9.63
CA VAL A 131 -6.01 18.10 10.20
C VAL A 131 -5.19 17.01 9.54
N PHE A 132 -4.51 16.17 10.33
CA PHE A 132 -3.93 14.93 9.85
C PHE A 132 -5.02 13.89 9.70
N LYS A 133 -5.05 13.23 8.53
CA LYS A 133 -5.97 12.11 8.26
C LYS A 133 -5.17 10.85 7.99
N LEU A 134 -5.33 9.86 8.85
CA LEU A 134 -4.70 8.55 8.71
C LEU A 134 -5.40 7.77 7.60
N THR A 135 -4.62 7.22 6.66
CA THR A 135 -5.14 6.36 5.59
C THR A 135 -4.81 4.88 5.78
N GLY A 136 -3.81 4.56 6.60
CA GLY A 136 -3.46 3.18 6.93
C GLY A 136 -2.04 3.02 7.43
N PHE A 137 -1.69 1.75 7.65
CA PHE A 137 -0.35 1.30 8.01
C PHE A 137 0.11 0.21 7.04
N THR A 138 1.42 0.12 6.82
CA THR A 138 2.06 -1.08 6.26
C THR A 138 3.25 -1.48 7.13
N THR A 139 3.56 -2.76 7.14
CA THR A 139 4.63 -3.35 7.94
C THR A 139 5.59 -4.11 7.05
N SER A 140 6.85 -4.26 7.49
CA SER A 140 7.87 -4.99 6.73
C SER A 140 7.73 -6.51 6.80
N CYS A 141 6.87 -7.05 7.67
CA CYS A 141 6.56 -8.48 7.78
C CYS A 141 5.17 -8.70 8.38
N ASP A 142 4.60 -9.88 8.18
CA ASP A 142 3.34 -10.31 8.80
C ASP A 142 3.48 -10.50 10.32
N CYS A 143 4.73 -10.59 10.82
CA CYS A 143 5.08 -10.67 12.24
C CYS A 143 4.93 -9.33 12.99
N THR A 144 4.56 -8.26 12.30
CA THR A 144 4.39 -6.93 12.89
C THR A 144 3.04 -6.36 12.52
N GLU A 145 2.31 -5.84 13.50
CA GLU A 145 1.02 -5.19 13.32
C GLU A 145 1.04 -3.79 13.95
N ALA A 146 0.38 -2.83 13.30
CA ALA A 146 0.20 -1.47 13.83
C ALA A 146 -1.28 -1.12 13.91
N THR A 147 -1.71 -0.61 15.06
CA THR A 147 -3.10 -0.22 15.33
C THR A 147 -3.19 1.10 16.07
N CYS A 148 -4.29 1.81 15.88
CA CYS A 148 -4.68 2.97 16.70
C CYS A 148 -6.20 3.07 16.80
N ASN A 149 -6.70 3.88 17.73
CA ASN A 149 -8.13 4.12 17.98
C ASN A 149 -8.64 5.44 17.41
N TRP A 150 -7.85 6.12 16.60
CA TRP A 150 -8.17 7.40 15.98
C TRP A 150 -7.92 7.35 14.47
N LYS A 151 -8.59 8.22 13.72
CA LYS A 151 -8.42 8.36 12.25
C LYS A 151 -7.94 9.75 11.86
N GLU A 152 -8.11 10.72 12.71
CA GLU A 152 -7.76 12.12 12.48
C GLU A 152 -7.12 12.70 13.74
N LEU A 153 -6.17 13.64 13.56
CA LEU A 153 -5.60 14.46 14.63
C LEU A 153 -5.67 15.94 14.23
N GLN A 154 -6.25 16.76 15.10
CA GLN A 154 -6.30 18.20 14.90
C GLN A 154 -4.90 18.82 15.00
N PRO A 155 -4.65 20.03 14.45
CA PRO A 155 -3.42 20.76 14.68
C PRO A 155 -3.07 20.84 16.16
N GLY A 156 -1.84 20.40 16.50
CA GLY A 156 -1.36 20.34 17.89
C GLY A 156 -1.81 19.12 18.70
N GLU A 157 -2.72 18.31 18.19
CA GLU A 157 -3.21 17.10 18.86
C GLU A 157 -2.20 15.96 18.76
N SER A 158 -2.18 15.12 19.80
CA SER A 158 -1.36 13.91 19.87
C SER A 158 -2.25 12.67 19.87
N GLY A 159 -1.78 11.63 19.20
CA GLY A 159 -2.41 10.32 19.18
C GLY A 159 -1.41 9.23 19.54
N THR A 160 -1.93 8.05 19.84
CA THR A 160 -1.13 6.90 20.21
C THR A 160 -1.29 5.79 19.18
N ILE A 161 -0.18 5.20 18.75
CA ILE A 161 -0.12 4.01 17.88
C ILE A 161 0.46 2.88 18.72
N THR A 162 -0.14 1.70 18.63
CA THR A 162 0.40 0.48 19.23
C THR A 162 0.96 -0.40 18.13
N VAL A 163 2.23 -0.73 18.23
CA VAL A 163 2.90 -1.70 17.36
C VAL A 163 3.12 -2.98 18.14
N SER A 164 2.70 -4.10 17.58
CA SER A 164 2.87 -5.46 18.11
C SER A 164 3.85 -6.20 17.22
N TYR A 165 4.88 -6.77 17.81
CA TYR A 165 5.88 -7.61 17.14
C TYR A 165 5.84 -9.01 17.72
N GLU A 166 5.63 -10.02 16.87
CA GLU A 166 5.69 -11.44 17.20
C GLU A 166 7.10 -11.98 16.93
N ALA A 167 7.76 -12.48 17.96
CA ALA A 167 9.13 -12.98 17.89
C ALA A 167 9.15 -14.42 17.40
N GLU A 168 9.30 -14.64 16.09
CA GLU A 168 9.17 -15.97 15.48
C GLU A 168 10.49 -16.76 15.46
N GLN A 169 11.63 -16.10 15.30
CA GLN A 169 12.94 -16.76 15.10
C GLN A 169 14.03 -16.06 15.90
N PRO A 170 14.96 -16.85 16.53
CA PRO A 170 16.11 -16.28 17.22
C PRO A 170 17.03 -15.47 16.32
N GLY A 171 17.61 -14.41 16.84
CA GLY A 171 18.55 -13.53 16.16
C GLY A 171 18.17 -12.06 16.22
N ASP A 172 19.01 -11.22 15.66
CA ASP A 172 18.74 -9.78 15.57
C ASP A 172 17.67 -9.49 14.53
N PHE A 173 16.81 -8.53 14.84
CA PHE A 173 15.76 -8.12 13.91
C PHE A 173 15.76 -6.60 13.67
N TYR A 174 15.34 -6.24 12.46
CA TYR A 174 14.97 -4.88 12.04
C TYR A 174 13.61 -4.93 11.38
N ARG A 175 12.66 -4.15 11.88
CA ARG A 175 11.28 -4.08 11.35
C ARG A 175 10.88 -2.64 11.13
N THR A 176 10.04 -2.39 10.14
CA THR A 176 9.51 -1.06 9.86
C THR A 176 7.99 -1.06 9.85
N VAL A 177 7.44 0.09 10.21
CA VAL A 177 6.03 0.44 10.08
C VAL A 177 5.94 1.77 9.37
N ASP A 178 5.22 1.82 8.25
CA ASP A 178 4.89 3.05 7.55
C ASP A 178 3.48 3.49 7.92
N ILE A 179 3.37 4.74 8.35
CA ILE A 179 2.12 5.42 8.70
C ILE A 179 1.73 6.29 7.51
N TYR A 180 0.61 6.02 6.88
CA TYR A 180 0.14 6.76 5.71
C TYR A 180 -0.89 7.83 6.07
N GLY A 181 -0.79 8.99 5.42
CA GLY A 181 -1.71 10.10 5.59
C GLY A 181 -1.38 11.30 4.71
N ASN A 182 -2.04 12.43 4.96
CA ASN A 182 -1.83 13.69 4.26
C ASN A 182 -0.58 14.44 4.72
N ILE A 183 0.57 13.77 4.75
CA ILE A 183 1.88 14.31 5.11
C ILE A 183 2.82 14.34 3.91
N PRO A 184 3.97 15.05 3.97
CA PRO A 184 4.99 14.99 2.93
C PRO A 184 5.36 13.52 2.63
N ASN A 185 5.58 13.19 1.35
CA ASN A 185 5.85 11.83 0.86
C ASN A 185 4.73 10.80 1.12
N ASN A 186 3.57 11.23 1.66
CA ASN A 186 2.40 10.43 2.01
C ASN A 186 2.63 9.36 3.08
N SER A 187 3.84 9.21 3.62
CA SER A 187 4.15 8.27 4.69
C SER A 187 5.21 8.79 5.66
N LEU A 188 5.15 8.26 6.87
CA LEU A 188 6.15 8.40 7.93
C LEU A 188 6.57 7.00 8.35
N MET A 189 7.87 6.69 8.23
CA MET A 189 8.42 5.40 8.60
C MET A 189 8.95 5.41 10.04
N LEU A 190 8.60 4.37 10.77
CA LEU A 190 9.17 4.05 12.09
C LEU A 190 9.95 2.74 11.99
N SER A 191 11.07 2.64 12.71
CA SER A 191 11.89 1.44 12.77
C SER A 191 11.95 0.84 14.18
N PHE A 192 12.06 -0.48 14.22
CA PHE A 192 12.10 -1.28 15.45
C PHE A 192 13.24 -2.26 15.35
N ILE A 193 14.10 -2.26 16.36
CA ILE A 193 15.26 -3.13 16.45
C ILE A 193 15.23 -3.95 17.75
N GLY A 194 15.95 -5.05 17.79
CA GLY A 194 16.09 -5.88 18.99
C GLY A 194 16.67 -7.25 18.66
N THR A 195 16.70 -8.11 19.66
CA THR A 195 17.23 -9.49 19.53
C THR A 195 16.23 -10.47 20.11
N VAL A 196 15.89 -11.52 19.36
CA VAL A 196 15.06 -12.66 19.84
C VAL A 196 15.97 -13.74 20.44
N LYS A 197 15.62 -14.21 21.63
CA LYS A 197 16.30 -15.30 22.35
C LYS A 197 15.32 -16.33 22.86
#